data_8edabb30132cffebb1d251ec864ca6d4
#
_entry.id   8edabb30132cffebb1d251ec864ca6d4
#
_cell.length_a   1.000
_cell.length_b   1.000
_cell.length_c   1.000
_cell.angle_alpha   90.00
_cell.angle_beta   90.00
_cell.angle_gamma   90.00
#
_symmetry.space_group_name_H-M   'P 1'
#
loop_
_entity.id
_entity.type
_entity.pdbx_description
1 polymer ?
#
loop_
_entity_poly.entity_id
_entity_poly.type
_entity_poly.pdbx_seq_one_letter_code
_entity_poly.pdbx_strand_id
1 'polypeptide(L)'
;MELKDYGLPVTSISPDVFIEKKIDTEEDVPVVTIGDIHAGSEHFNERFFKKAINWAVDNGAYVMMLGDYFENGLLHFGKQDEKSADDIMDFLVDSLEPLKDRILAAVAGNHDDRSLKHQPQIDITRTLCTRLGIQHLYRPNGAIVKVKLGKDSRHHRPLTYWIYGTHGIGGARGEGGKMMQLKRMSQNYTFCDLYLMGHYHWIMSNSDAVWVPVENSVENRMAKHVRKYLLCGSFLDWGGYAERGQFQMGNMSIPYVTLDAKIKDVRITI
;
A
#
# COMPACT_ATOMS: atom_id res chain seq x y z
N MET A 1 1.82 28.46 -5.97
CA MET A 1 2.31 28.39 -4.58
C MET A 1 3.81 28.17 -4.67
N GLU A 2 4.59 29.17 -4.36
CA GLU A 2 6.05 29.06 -4.45
C GLU A 2 6.57 28.33 -3.22
N LEU A 3 7.56 27.45 -3.41
CA LEU A 3 8.18 26.65 -2.34
C LEU A 3 8.79 27.50 -1.20
N LYS A 4 8.98 28.81 -1.44
CA LYS A 4 9.40 29.80 -0.45
C LYS A 4 8.44 29.94 0.73
N ASP A 5 7.18 29.54 0.56
CA ASP A 5 6.14 29.69 1.59
C ASP A 5 6.30 28.70 2.77
N TYR A 6 7.22 27.73 2.65
CA TYR A 6 7.47 26.74 3.70
C TYR A 6 8.62 27.08 4.65
N GLY A 7 9.31 28.19 4.45
CA GLY A 7 10.40 28.65 5.32
C GLY A 7 11.63 27.73 5.41
N LEU A 8 11.67 26.67 4.60
CA LEU A 8 12.78 25.71 4.56
C LEU A 8 13.68 26.00 3.35
N PRO A 9 15.01 25.85 3.49
CA PRO A 9 15.89 25.90 2.35
C PRO A 9 15.64 24.69 1.46
N VAL A 10 14.91 24.88 0.36
CA VAL A 10 14.68 23.83 -0.62
C VAL A 10 15.92 23.72 -1.50
N THR A 11 16.71 22.68 -1.27
CA THR A 11 17.94 22.39 -2.03
C THR A 11 17.68 21.53 -3.27
N SER A 12 16.56 20.79 -3.29
CA SER A 12 16.16 19.97 -4.43
C SER A 12 14.66 19.73 -4.43
N ILE A 13 14.09 19.48 -5.61
CA ILE A 13 12.71 19.03 -5.80
C ILE A 13 12.76 17.59 -6.27
N SER A 14 12.07 16.69 -5.55
CA SER A 14 11.90 15.32 -6.02
C SER A 14 11.08 15.30 -7.31
N PRO A 15 11.45 14.50 -8.31
CA PRO A 15 10.61 14.23 -9.45
C PRO A 15 9.34 13.46 -9.10
N ASP A 16 9.30 12.84 -7.90
CA ASP A 16 8.15 12.07 -7.45
C ASP A 16 7.01 12.98 -7.05
N VAL A 17 5.87 12.74 -7.66
CA VAL A 17 4.64 13.50 -7.42
C VAL A 17 3.71 12.66 -6.54
N PHE A 18 3.17 13.25 -5.47
CA PHE A 18 2.13 12.58 -4.71
C PHE A 18 0.82 12.49 -5.52
N ILE A 19 0.01 11.48 -5.22
CA ILE A 19 -1.31 11.29 -5.81
C ILE A 19 -2.33 11.99 -4.91
N GLU A 20 -3.18 12.82 -5.47
CA GLU A 20 -4.29 13.42 -4.72
C GLU A 20 -5.62 12.73 -5.09
N LYS A 21 -6.34 12.27 -4.07
CA LYS A 21 -7.70 11.71 -4.20
C LYS A 21 -8.67 12.50 -3.33
N LYS A 22 -9.68 13.06 -3.95
CA LYS A 22 -10.81 13.68 -3.23
C LYS A 22 -11.94 12.64 -3.12
N ILE A 23 -12.44 12.44 -1.89
CA ILE A 23 -13.57 11.56 -1.59
C ILE A 23 -14.66 12.40 -0.94
N ASP A 24 -15.71 12.62 -1.70
CA ASP A 24 -16.84 13.46 -1.28
C ASP A 24 -17.87 12.65 -0.49
N THR A 25 -17.58 12.40 0.77
CA THR A 25 -18.44 11.65 1.69
C THR A 25 -18.36 12.21 3.11
N GLU A 26 -19.40 12.00 3.89
CA GLU A 26 -19.45 12.29 5.32
C GLU A 26 -19.34 11.01 6.17
N GLU A 27 -19.16 9.86 5.50
CA GLU A 27 -18.99 8.56 6.13
C GLU A 27 -17.51 8.18 6.19
N ASP A 28 -17.18 7.37 7.18
CA ASP A 28 -15.85 6.81 7.35
C ASP A 28 -15.46 5.97 6.13
N VAL A 29 -14.21 6.09 5.69
CA VAL A 29 -13.72 5.43 4.48
C VAL A 29 -12.80 4.26 4.82
N PRO A 30 -13.18 3.03 4.49
CA PRO A 30 -12.29 1.89 4.60
C PRO A 30 -11.24 1.91 3.49
N VAL A 31 -10.00 1.59 3.85
CA VAL A 31 -8.87 1.40 2.95
C VAL A 31 -8.28 0.02 3.20
N VAL A 32 -8.26 -0.83 2.18
CA VAL A 32 -7.67 -2.17 2.23
C VAL A 32 -6.37 -2.21 1.43
N THR A 33 -5.48 -3.11 1.80
CA THR A 33 -4.25 -3.34 1.06
C THR A 33 -4.37 -4.62 0.23
N ILE A 34 -3.96 -4.56 -1.02
CA ILE A 34 -3.85 -5.69 -1.93
C ILE A 34 -2.40 -5.76 -2.42
N GLY A 35 -1.68 -6.75 -1.97
CA GLY A 35 -0.29 -7.01 -2.32
C GLY A 35 0.08 -8.42 -1.90
N ASP A 36 1.30 -8.85 -2.24
CA ASP A 36 1.78 -10.21 -1.94
C ASP A 36 0.76 -11.29 -2.41
N ILE A 37 0.21 -11.09 -3.63
CA ILE A 37 -0.77 -12.01 -4.23
C ILE A 37 -0.05 -13.25 -4.72
N HIS A 38 1.10 -13.08 -5.37
CA HIS A 38 1.89 -14.14 -5.97
C HIS A 38 1.07 -15.05 -6.89
N ALA A 39 0.22 -14.45 -7.73
CA ALA A 39 -0.55 -15.19 -8.72
C ALA A 39 0.39 -15.98 -9.63
N GLY A 40 0.09 -17.26 -9.85
CA GLY A 40 0.98 -18.22 -10.52
C GLY A 40 1.86 -19.04 -9.56
N SER A 41 1.78 -18.82 -8.26
CA SER A 41 2.36 -19.71 -7.25
C SER A 41 1.43 -20.89 -6.95
N GLU A 42 1.99 -22.08 -6.75
CA GLU A 42 1.23 -23.25 -6.28
C GLU A 42 0.57 -23.04 -4.91
N HIS A 43 1.06 -22.05 -4.15
CA HIS A 43 0.54 -21.69 -2.84
C HIS A 43 -0.43 -20.50 -2.86
N PHE A 44 -0.74 -19.94 -4.05
CA PHE A 44 -1.69 -18.85 -4.16
C PHE A 44 -3.09 -19.28 -3.73
N ASN A 45 -3.62 -18.65 -2.70
CA ASN A 45 -4.97 -18.89 -2.23
C ASN A 45 -5.97 -18.00 -2.97
N GLU A 46 -6.36 -18.42 -4.17
CA GLU A 46 -7.31 -17.70 -5.03
C GLU A 46 -8.65 -17.46 -4.33
N ARG A 47 -9.13 -18.44 -3.53
CA ARG A 47 -10.40 -18.30 -2.80
C ARG A 47 -10.34 -17.17 -1.78
N PHE A 48 -9.23 -17.07 -1.03
CA PHE A 48 -9.05 -16.01 -0.05
C PHE A 48 -8.87 -14.65 -0.73
N PHE A 49 -8.13 -14.59 -1.83
CA PHE A 49 -7.98 -13.38 -2.64
C PHE A 49 -9.33 -12.88 -3.15
N LYS A 50 -10.15 -13.73 -3.77
CA LYS A 50 -11.50 -13.37 -4.22
C LYS A 50 -12.38 -12.89 -3.08
N LYS A 51 -12.27 -13.50 -1.88
CA LYS A 51 -12.98 -13.05 -0.69
C LYS A 51 -12.57 -11.63 -0.29
N ALA A 52 -11.29 -11.29 -0.38
CA ALA A 52 -10.80 -9.94 -0.09
C ALA A 52 -11.32 -8.90 -1.10
N ILE A 53 -11.31 -9.25 -2.38
CA ILE A 53 -11.87 -8.40 -3.45
C ILE A 53 -13.36 -8.15 -3.21
N ASN A 54 -14.14 -9.19 -2.98
CA ASN A 54 -15.58 -9.06 -2.73
C ASN A 54 -15.86 -8.21 -1.49
N TRP A 55 -15.11 -8.44 -0.41
CA TRP A 55 -15.22 -7.61 0.79
C TRP A 55 -14.95 -6.13 0.49
N ALA A 56 -13.91 -5.83 -0.30
CA ALA A 56 -13.57 -4.46 -0.67
C ALA A 56 -14.68 -3.81 -1.53
N VAL A 57 -15.29 -4.56 -2.44
CA VAL A 57 -16.41 -4.11 -3.26
C VAL A 57 -17.64 -3.83 -2.40
N ASP A 58 -18.03 -4.78 -1.55
CA ASP A 58 -19.25 -4.74 -0.74
C ASP A 58 -19.20 -3.60 0.29
N ASN A 59 -18.00 -3.30 0.81
CA ASN A 59 -17.79 -2.23 1.79
C ASN A 59 -17.39 -0.88 1.18
N GLY A 60 -17.36 -0.77 -0.14
CA GLY A 60 -16.95 0.47 -0.80
C GLY A 60 -15.51 0.89 -0.50
N ALA A 61 -14.64 -0.06 -0.15
CA ALA A 61 -13.28 0.22 0.28
C ALA A 61 -12.42 0.77 -0.84
N TYR A 62 -11.53 1.69 -0.49
CA TYR A 62 -10.42 2.10 -1.34
C TYR A 62 -9.25 1.12 -1.20
N VAL A 63 -8.38 1.07 -2.20
CA VAL A 63 -7.32 0.06 -2.28
C VAL A 63 -5.95 0.71 -2.43
N MET A 64 -5.00 0.29 -1.58
CA MET A 64 -3.57 0.48 -1.81
C MET A 64 -2.98 -0.82 -2.36
N MET A 65 -2.48 -0.80 -3.58
CA MET A 65 -1.84 -1.95 -4.21
C MET A 65 -0.35 -1.96 -3.89
N LEU A 66 0.15 -3.00 -3.18
CA LEU A 66 1.47 -3.01 -2.54
C LEU A 66 2.51 -3.98 -3.15
N GLY A 67 2.35 -4.35 -4.41
CA GLY A 67 3.35 -5.16 -5.14
C GLY A 67 3.24 -6.66 -4.93
N ASP A 68 4.15 -7.39 -5.58
CA ASP A 68 4.18 -8.86 -5.67
C ASP A 68 2.83 -9.44 -6.11
N TYR A 69 2.32 -8.91 -7.22
CA TYR A 69 1.08 -9.40 -7.83
C TYR A 69 1.28 -10.72 -8.53
N PHE A 70 2.46 -10.90 -9.14
CA PHE A 70 2.88 -12.10 -9.87
C PHE A 70 3.92 -12.88 -9.07
N GLU A 71 3.87 -14.20 -9.10
CA GLU A 71 4.95 -15.02 -8.54
C GLU A 71 6.24 -14.78 -9.31
N ASN A 72 6.17 -14.76 -10.65
CA ASN A 72 7.29 -14.49 -11.53
C ASN A 72 8.59 -15.23 -11.10
N GLY A 73 8.41 -16.52 -10.77
CA GLY A 73 9.45 -17.35 -10.17
C GLY A 73 10.65 -17.54 -11.08
N LEU A 74 11.83 -17.59 -10.50
CA LEU A 74 13.01 -18.05 -11.20
C LEU A 74 12.90 -19.56 -11.45
N LEU A 75 13.32 -20.03 -12.61
CA LEU A 75 13.22 -21.41 -13.13
C LEU A 75 13.64 -22.55 -12.15
N HIS A 76 14.16 -22.23 -10.98
CA HIS A 76 14.72 -23.21 -10.03
C HIS A 76 14.08 -23.15 -8.62
N PHE A 77 13.10 -22.30 -8.36
CA PHE A 77 12.53 -22.13 -7.03
C PHE A 77 10.99 -22.27 -7.05
N GLY A 78 10.54 -23.50 -6.92
CA GLY A 78 9.13 -23.84 -6.78
C GLY A 78 8.48 -24.25 -8.11
N LYS A 79 7.37 -24.97 -8.00
CA LYS A 79 6.49 -25.23 -9.12
C LYS A 79 5.68 -23.97 -9.40
N GLN A 80 5.66 -23.53 -10.64
CA GLN A 80 4.71 -22.54 -11.12
C GLN A 80 3.40 -23.24 -11.48
N ASP A 81 2.30 -22.50 -11.36
CA ASP A 81 1.04 -22.92 -11.96
C ASP A 81 1.26 -23.18 -13.46
N GLU A 82 0.51 -24.12 -14.04
CA GLU A 82 0.56 -24.41 -15.49
C GLU A 82 0.01 -23.25 -16.34
N LYS A 83 -0.54 -22.22 -15.72
CA LYS A 83 -1.10 -21.04 -16.39
C LYS A 83 0.00 -20.19 -17.02
N SER A 84 -0.27 -19.67 -18.21
CA SER A 84 0.62 -18.74 -18.88
C SER A 84 0.68 -17.39 -18.14
N ALA A 85 1.72 -16.60 -18.38
CA ALA A 85 1.81 -15.24 -17.85
C ALA A 85 0.64 -14.35 -18.31
N ASP A 86 0.12 -14.57 -19.51
CA ASP A 86 -1.03 -13.83 -20.04
C ASP A 86 -2.32 -14.23 -19.31
N ASP A 87 -2.54 -15.52 -19.03
CA ASP A 87 -3.70 -15.98 -18.26
C ASP A 87 -3.71 -15.42 -16.83
N ILE A 88 -2.52 -15.34 -16.20
CA ILE A 88 -2.37 -14.75 -14.87
C ILE A 88 -2.65 -13.24 -14.92
N MET A 89 -2.16 -12.55 -15.95
CA MET A 89 -2.42 -11.14 -16.16
C MET A 89 -3.92 -10.89 -16.35
N ASP A 90 -4.60 -11.67 -17.20
CA ASP A 90 -6.03 -11.56 -17.44
C ASP A 90 -6.82 -11.80 -16.15
N PHE A 91 -6.47 -12.83 -15.40
CA PHE A 91 -7.07 -13.12 -14.10
C PHE A 91 -6.95 -11.94 -13.11
N LEU A 92 -5.77 -11.31 -13.03
CA LEU A 92 -5.55 -10.16 -12.14
C LEU A 92 -6.35 -8.93 -12.61
N VAL A 93 -6.36 -8.66 -13.90
CA VAL A 93 -7.17 -7.57 -14.48
C VAL A 93 -8.65 -7.76 -14.16
N ASP A 94 -9.21 -8.93 -14.48
CA ASP A 94 -10.63 -9.24 -14.24
C ASP A 94 -10.99 -9.16 -12.76
N SER A 95 -10.10 -9.63 -11.89
CA SER A 95 -10.33 -9.61 -10.44
C SER A 95 -10.31 -8.20 -9.85
N LEU A 96 -9.45 -7.33 -10.36
CA LEU A 96 -9.26 -5.96 -9.84
C LEU A 96 -10.14 -4.92 -10.53
N GLU A 97 -10.69 -5.23 -11.72
CA GLU A 97 -11.56 -4.32 -12.48
C GLU A 97 -12.70 -3.70 -11.66
N PRO A 98 -13.41 -4.45 -10.78
CA PRO A 98 -14.48 -3.87 -9.95
C PRO A 98 -14.00 -2.78 -8.98
N LEU A 99 -12.70 -2.73 -8.70
CA LEU A 99 -12.08 -1.81 -7.73
C LEU A 99 -11.32 -0.67 -8.39
N LYS A 100 -11.18 -0.64 -9.72
CA LYS A 100 -10.28 0.28 -10.44
C LYS A 100 -10.46 1.76 -10.06
N ASP A 101 -11.69 2.22 -9.90
CA ASP A 101 -12.00 3.62 -9.57
C ASP A 101 -11.71 3.97 -8.10
N ARG A 102 -11.49 2.94 -7.26
CA ARG A 102 -11.16 3.06 -5.85
C ARG A 102 -9.69 2.73 -5.54
N ILE A 103 -8.89 2.39 -6.54
CA ILE A 103 -7.45 2.24 -6.34
C ILE A 103 -6.85 3.63 -6.09
N LEU A 104 -6.12 3.76 -4.99
CA LEU A 104 -5.44 4.98 -4.58
C LEU A 104 -4.05 5.09 -5.20
N ALA A 105 -3.32 3.99 -5.21
CA ALA A 105 -2.00 3.86 -5.82
C ALA A 105 -1.64 2.39 -6.01
N ALA A 106 -0.66 2.13 -6.89
CA ALA A 106 -0.04 0.84 -7.10
C ALA A 106 1.49 0.98 -7.08
N VAL A 107 2.17 0.08 -6.36
CA VAL A 107 3.63 -0.01 -6.34
C VAL A 107 4.08 -1.37 -6.88
N ALA A 108 5.33 -1.48 -7.33
CA ALA A 108 5.90 -2.76 -7.73
C ALA A 108 6.45 -3.52 -6.52
N GLY A 109 6.48 -4.84 -6.61
CA GLY A 109 7.16 -5.71 -5.67
C GLY A 109 8.44 -6.31 -6.23
N ASN A 110 9.19 -7.00 -5.39
CA ASN A 110 10.46 -7.57 -5.82
C ASN A 110 10.29 -8.78 -6.76
N HIS A 111 9.17 -9.49 -6.70
CA HIS A 111 8.82 -10.53 -7.68
C HIS A 111 8.42 -9.91 -9.02
N ASP A 112 7.64 -8.84 -9.01
CA ASP A 112 7.29 -8.10 -10.23
C ASP A 112 8.55 -7.56 -10.93
N ASP A 113 9.51 -7.02 -10.17
CA ASP A 113 10.77 -6.47 -10.68
C ASP A 113 11.70 -7.52 -11.31
N ARG A 114 11.46 -8.81 -11.09
CA ARG A 114 12.24 -9.88 -11.76
C ARG A 114 12.11 -9.80 -13.28
N SER A 115 10.97 -9.40 -13.80
CA SER A 115 10.76 -9.18 -15.23
C SER A 115 11.70 -8.11 -15.78
N LEU A 116 11.89 -7.01 -15.05
CA LEU A 116 12.83 -5.94 -15.45
C LEU A 116 14.29 -6.38 -15.41
N LYS A 117 14.65 -7.29 -14.48
CA LYS A 117 16.04 -7.77 -14.33
C LYS A 117 16.42 -8.81 -15.35
N HIS A 118 15.49 -9.70 -15.73
CA HIS A 118 15.78 -10.86 -16.59
C HIS A 118 15.34 -10.65 -18.05
N GLN A 119 14.34 -9.82 -18.27
CA GLN A 119 13.93 -9.37 -19.60
C GLN A 119 13.82 -7.84 -19.55
N PRO A 120 14.95 -7.14 -19.70
CA PRO A 120 14.97 -5.70 -19.64
C PRO A 120 13.99 -5.16 -20.66
N GLN A 121 13.04 -4.36 -20.19
CA GLN A 121 12.01 -3.63 -20.93
C GLN A 121 10.56 -4.05 -20.65
N ILE A 122 10.29 -5.07 -19.83
CA ILE A 122 8.91 -5.40 -19.44
C ILE A 122 8.70 -5.05 -17.95
N ASP A 123 8.01 -3.96 -17.70
CA ASP A 123 7.47 -3.64 -16.39
C ASP A 123 6.06 -4.24 -16.30
N ILE A 124 5.98 -5.43 -15.66
CA ILE A 124 4.74 -6.20 -15.58
C ILE A 124 3.68 -5.48 -14.74
N THR A 125 4.08 -4.79 -13.68
CA THR A 125 3.18 -3.98 -12.84
C THR A 125 2.62 -2.80 -13.62
N ARG A 126 3.46 -2.11 -14.39
CA ARG A 126 3.01 -1.05 -15.27
C ARG A 126 2.02 -1.56 -16.32
N THR A 127 2.28 -2.76 -16.85
CA THR A 127 1.38 -3.39 -17.82
C THR A 127 0.02 -3.69 -17.18
N LEU A 128 -0.01 -4.26 -15.97
CA LEU A 128 -1.24 -4.47 -15.20
C LEU A 128 -2.00 -3.15 -14.98
N CYS A 129 -1.32 -2.12 -14.50
CA CYS A 129 -1.91 -0.80 -14.30
C CYS A 129 -2.44 -0.17 -15.59
N THR A 130 -1.75 -0.38 -16.71
CA THR A 130 -2.19 0.11 -18.03
C THR A 130 -3.46 -0.59 -18.47
N ARG A 131 -3.54 -1.91 -18.31
CA ARG A 131 -4.73 -2.70 -18.67
C ARG A 131 -5.94 -2.36 -17.81
N LEU A 132 -5.74 -2.03 -16.54
CA LEU A 132 -6.76 -1.51 -15.63
C LEU A 132 -7.12 -0.04 -15.88
N GLY A 133 -6.39 0.69 -16.74
CA GLY A 133 -6.61 2.12 -16.96
C GLY A 133 -6.12 3.03 -15.84
N ILE A 134 -5.30 2.51 -14.91
CA ILE A 134 -4.80 3.22 -13.73
C ILE A 134 -3.30 3.53 -13.78
N GLN A 135 -2.68 3.54 -14.94
CA GLN A 135 -1.24 3.77 -15.08
C GLN A 135 -0.76 5.06 -14.39
N HIS A 136 -1.59 6.09 -14.33
CA HIS A 136 -1.30 7.36 -13.67
C HIS A 136 -1.14 7.23 -12.14
N LEU A 137 -1.64 6.14 -11.54
CA LEU A 137 -1.52 5.82 -10.11
C LEU A 137 -0.30 4.93 -9.80
N TYR A 138 0.44 4.49 -10.81
CA TYR A 138 1.61 3.63 -10.62
C TYR A 138 2.83 4.42 -10.15
N ARG A 139 3.48 3.92 -9.10
CA ARG A 139 4.74 4.44 -8.53
C ARG A 139 5.63 3.25 -8.19
N PRO A 140 6.73 3.00 -8.93
CA PRO A 140 7.49 1.74 -8.83
C PRO A 140 8.04 1.46 -7.42
N ASN A 141 8.54 2.47 -6.72
CA ASN A 141 9.27 2.27 -5.45
C ASN A 141 8.40 2.46 -4.20
N GLY A 142 7.44 3.35 -4.28
CA GLY A 142 6.56 3.70 -3.18
C GLY A 142 5.68 4.89 -3.55
N ALA A 143 4.50 4.95 -3.00
CA ALA A 143 3.51 5.96 -3.33
C ALA A 143 3.14 6.79 -2.10
N ILE A 144 3.08 8.11 -2.30
CA ILE A 144 2.49 9.05 -1.34
C ILE A 144 1.11 9.43 -1.88
N VAL A 145 0.09 9.21 -1.08
CA VAL A 145 -1.29 9.55 -1.42
C VAL A 145 -1.84 10.57 -0.43
N LYS A 146 -2.36 11.65 -0.95
CA LYS A 146 -3.10 12.67 -0.20
C LYS A 146 -4.60 12.45 -0.40
N VAL A 147 -5.27 11.93 0.60
CA VAL A 147 -6.71 11.75 0.61
C VAL A 147 -7.37 12.97 1.24
N LYS A 148 -8.23 13.66 0.50
CA LYS A 148 -9.11 14.70 1.02
C LYS A 148 -10.48 14.10 1.24
N LEU A 149 -10.89 13.96 2.50
CA LEU A 149 -12.12 13.31 2.89
C LEU A 149 -13.11 14.33 3.41
N GLY A 150 -14.31 14.33 2.84
CA GLY A 150 -15.41 15.22 3.20
C GLY A 150 -15.72 16.31 2.19
N LYS A 151 -16.85 16.99 2.42
CA LYS A 151 -17.31 18.07 1.56
C LYS A 151 -16.63 19.39 1.93
N ASP A 152 -16.17 20.10 0.90
CA ASP A 152 -15.72 21.47 1.09
C ASP A 152 -16.94 22.39 1.22
N SER A 153 -17.14 22.92 2.41
CA SER A 153 -18.22 23.87 2.69
C SER A 153 -17.67 25.10 3.41
N ARG A 154 -18.46 26.17 3.49
CA ARG A 154 -18.06 27.41 4.19
C ARG A 154 -17.70 27.20 5.66
N HIS A 155 -18.17 26.11 6.27
CA HIS A 155 -18.03 25.82 7.70
C HIS A 155 -17.15 24.58 7.98
N HIS A 156 -16.93 23.69 6.99
CA HIS A 156 -16.16 22.49 7.15
C HIS A 156 -15.16 22.33 6.00
N ARG A 157 -13.88 22.27 6.35
CA ARG A 157 -12.83 21.90 5.39
C ARG A 157 -12.67 20.39 5.38
N PRO A 158 -12.41 19.78 4.20
CA PRO A 158 -12.12 18.36 4.12
C PRO A 158 -10.96 17.97 5.04
N LEU A 159 -11.09 16.84 5.73
CA LEU A 159 -9.96 16.25 6.45
C LEU A 159 -8.92 15.74 5.44
N THR A 160 -7.66 15.99 5.73
CA THR A 160 -6.57 15.55 4.86
C THR A 160 -5.80 14.45 5.54
N TYR A 161 -5.69 13.29 4.86
CA TYR A 161 -4.89 12.15 5.27
C TYR A 161 -3.75 11.94 4.29
N TRP A 162 -2.55 11.74 4.84
CA TRP A 162 -1.38 11.39 4.06
C TRP A 162 -1.02 9.93 4.30
N ILE A 163 -0.98 9.15 3.22
CA ILE A 163 -0.72 7.71 3.25
C ILE A 163 0.55 7.45 2.45
N TYR A 164 1.51 6.76 3.06
CA TYR A 164 2.66 6.22 2.36
C TYR A 164 2.50 4.71 2.21
N GLY A 165 2.64 4.20 0.99
CA GLY A 165 2.58 2.78 0.67
C GLY A 165 3.82 2.33 -0.08
N THR A 166 4.40 1.21 0.32
CA THR A 166 5.56 0.58 -0.35
C THR A 166 5.44 -0.93 -0.27
N HIS A 167 6.07 -1.63 -1.22
CA HIS A 167 6.20 -3.07 -1.07
C HIS A 167 7.15 -3.43 0.08
N GLY A 168 8.24 -2.71 0.19
CA GLY A 168 9.30 -2.99 1.17
C GLY A 168 10.43 -3.81 0.57
N ILE A 169 11.42 -4.10 1.41
CA ILE A 169 12.61 -4.88 1.06
C ILE A 169 13.23 -5.48 2.31
N GLY A 170 13.94 -6.59 2.17
CA GLY A 170 14.77 -7.18 3.21
C GLY A 170 14.30 -8.54 3.69
N GLY A 171 15.12 -9.19 4.52
CA GLY A 171 14.92 -10.55 5.01
C GLY A 171 14.77 -10.63 6.53
N ALA A 172 14.20 -9.61 7.19
CA ALA A 172 14.03 -9.65 8.64
C ALA A 172 13.09 -10.79 9.04
N ARG A 173 13.58 -11.69 9.90
CA ARG A 173 12.79 -12.86 10.38
C ARG A 173 11.96 -12.53 11.61
N GLY A 174 12.46 -11.69 12.52
CA GLY A 174 11.75 -11.31 13.74
C GLY A 174 10.78 -10.14 13.52
N GLU A 175 9.68 -10.16 14.25
CA GLU A 175 8.61 -9.15 14.18
C GLU A 175 9.12 -7.72 14.34
N GLY A 176 9.98 -7.48 15.34
CA GLY A 176 10.59 -6.16 15.57
C GLY A 176 11.40 -5.67 14.38
N GLY A 177 12.15 -6.56 13.73
CA GLY A 177 12.93 -6.24 12.54
C GLY A 177 12.05 -5.87 11.33
N LYS A 178 10.94 -6.60 11.13
CA LYS A 178 9.97 -6.31 10.06
C LYS A 178 9.35 -4.92 10.25
N MET A 179 8.85 -4.62 11.45
CA MET A 179 8.24 -3.31 11.75
C MET A 179 9.26 -2.17 11.68
N MET A 180 10.51 -2.41 12.09
CA MET A 180 11.57 -1.38 12.02
C MET A 180 11.87 -0.95 10.58
N GLN A 181 11.73 -1.82 9.59
CA GLN A 181 11.89 -1.42 8.18
C GLN A 181 10.83 -0.38 7.78
N LEU A 182 9.56 -0.63 8.12
CA LEU A 182 8.50 0.33 7.84
C LEU A 182 8.72 1.65 8.60
N LYS A 183 9.12 1.58 9.86
CA LYS A 183 9.40 2.78 10.69
C LYS A 183 10.57 3.62 10.16
N ARG A 184 11.56 3.03 9.52
CA ARG A 184 12.65 3.79 8.87
C ARG A 184 12.13 4.70 7.77
N MET A 185 11.14 4.24 7.00
CA MET A 185 10.54 5.06 5.94
C MET A 185 9.83 6.30 6.50
N SER A 186 9.26 6.20 7.71
CA SER A 186 8.62 7.35 8.35
C SER A 186 9.60 8.47 8.76
N GLN A 187 10.89 8.21 8.77
CA GLN A 187 11.91 9.24 8.98
C GLN A 187 12.10 10.12 7.75
N ASN A 188 11.84 9.58 6.55
CA ASN A 188 11.92 10.31 5.30
C ASN A 188 10.65 11.10 4.99
N TYR A 189 9.48 10.59 5.40
CA TYR A 189 8.16 11.15 5.11
C TYR A 189 7.40 11.39 6.43
N THR A 190 7.93 12.24 7.30
CA THR A 190 7.45 12.43 8.68
C THR A 190 6.02 12.93 8.80
N PHE A 191 5.48 13.49 7.72
CA PHE A 191 4.15 14.10 7.65
C PHE A 191 3.01 13.10 7.39
N CYS A 192 3.31 11.84 7.04
CA CYS A 192 2.27 10.86 6.77
C CYS A 192 1.57 10.40 8.06
N ASP A 193 0.26 10.21 7.96
CA ASP A 193 -0.60 9.72 9.03
C ASP A 193 -0.57 8.18 9.09
N LEU A 194 -0.39 7.53 7.93
CA LEU A 194 -0.43 6.08 7.76
C LEU A 194 0.71 5.60 6.86
N TYR A 195 1.36 4.52 7.29
CA TYR A 195 2.42 3.83 6.54
C TYR A 195 2.02 2.37 6.35
N LEU A 196 2.05 1.91 5.10
CA LEU A 196 1.65 0.57 4.67
C LEU A 196 2.83 -0.12 3.99
N MET A 197 3.06 -1.40 4.31
CA MET A 197 4.12 -2.20 3.69
C MET A 197 3.68 -3.66 3.52
N GLY A 198 3.95 -4.22 2.34
CA GLY A 198 3.84 -5.65 2.02
C GLY A 198 5.08 -6.45 2.37
N HIS A 199 5.48 -7.37 1.49
CA HIS A 199 6.75 -8.11 1.45
C HIS A 199 6.96 -9.16 2.54
N TYR A 200 6.56 -8.87 3.76
CA TYR A 200 6.86 -9.76 4.89
C TYR A 200 5.84 -10.86 5.14
N HIS A 201 4.73 -10.87 4.41
CA HIS A 201 3.64 -11.82 4.57
C HIS A 201 3.17 -11.94 6.03
N TRP A 202 3.27 -10.84 6.77
CA TRP A 202 3.00 -10.78 8.21
C TRP A 202 2.11 -9.60 8.53
N ILE A 203 1.05 -9.84 9.29
CA ILE A 203 0.13 -8.79 9.69
C ILE A 203 0.55 -8.28 11.06
N MET A 204 0.89 -7.01 11.12
CA MET A 204 1.24 -6.34 12.37
C MET A 204 0.94 -4.85 12.28
N SER A 205 0.40 -4.29 13.33
CA SER A 205 0.21 -2.84 13.44
C SER A 205 1.04 -2.24 14.56
N ASN A 206 1.38 -0.97 14.41
CA ASN A 206 2.05 -0.18 15.43
C ASN A 206 1.62 1.28 15.32
N SER A 207 1.88 2.06 16.36
CA SER A 207 1.69 3.51 16.33
C SER A 207 2.78 4.22 17.13
N ASP A 208 3.11 5.43 16.70
CA ASP A 208 3.92 6.35 17.48
C ASP A 208 3.39 7.79 17.33
N ALA A 209 4.05 8.74 17.93
CA ALA A 209 3.69 10.13 17.78
C ALA A 209 4.93 11.02 17.81
N VAL A 210 4.84 12.12 17.07
CA VAL A 210 5.85 13.18 17.04
C VAL A 210 5.21 14.53 17.34
N TRP A 211 6.00 15.46 17.84
CA TRP A 211 5.57 16.83 17.99
C TRP A 211 5.82 17.59 16.70
N VAL A 212 4.82 18.27 16.20
CA VAL A 212 4.90 19.12 15.01
C VAL A 212 4.46 20.55 15.35
N PRO A 213 5.09 21.57 14.75
CA PRO A 213 4.63 22.95 14.92
C PRO A 213 3.19 23.10 14.39
N VAL A 214 2.37 23.88 15.10
CA VAL A 214 1.06 24.31 14.60
C VAL A 214 1.26 25.59 13.80
N GLU A 215 1.14 25.49 12.48
CA GLU A 215 1.23 26.66 11.60
C GLU A 215 0.13 27.67 11.94
N ASN A 216 0.50 28.96 11.89
CA ASN A 216 -0.40 30.08 12.17
C ASN A 216 -0.99 30.09 13.60
N SER A 217 -0.36 29.41 14.54
CA SER A 217 -0.72 29.53 15.95
C SER A 217 -0.19 30.82 16.53
N VAL A 218 -1.06 31.64 17.10
CA VAL A 218 -0.68 32.91 17.76
C VAL A 218 0.29 32.67 18.94
N GLU A 219 0.30 31.47 19.51
CA GLU A 219 1.07 31.12 20.71
C GLU A 219 2.23 30.16 20.43
N ASN A 220 2.63 29.96 19.16
CA ASN A 220 3.72 29.05 18.77
C ASN A 220 3.57 27.64 19.38
N ARG A 221 2.39 27.06 19.28
CA ARG A 221 2.05 25.76 19.88
C ARG A 221 2.61 24.59 19.09
N MET A 222 2.83 23.47 19.79
CA MET A 222 3.14 22.18 19.20
C MET A 222 1.89 21.29 19.28
N ALA A 223 1.61 20.55 18.22
CA ALA A 223 0.57 19.53 18.18
C ALA A 223 1.18 18.13 18.15
N LYS A 224 0.48 17.18 18.76
CA LYS A 224 0.84 15.76 18.67
C LYS A 224 0.34 15.20 17.34
N HIS A 225 1.25 14.77 16.48
CA HIS A 225 0.94 14.05 15.25
C HIS A 225 1.11 12.56 15.49
N VAL A 226 0.02 11.80 15.42
CA VAL A 226 0.00 10.34 15.59
C VAL A 226 0.19 9.69 14.22
N ARG A 227 1.15 8.76 14.15
CA ARG A 227 1.46 8.01 12.94
C ARG A 227 1.10 6.55 13.16
N LYS A 228 0.46 5.93 12.17
CA LYS A 228 0.04 4.54 12.18
C LYS A 228 0.84 3.72 11.17
N TYR A 229 1.14 2.49 11.52
CA TYR A 229 1.94 1.57 10.72
C TYR A 229 1.21 0.25 10.58
N LEU A 230 1.15 -0.28 9.36
CA LEU A 230 0.55 -1.57 9.09
C LEU A 230 1.45 -2.37 8.14
N LEU A 231 1.93 -3.51 8.60
CA LEU A 231 2.43 -4.57 7.73
C LEU A 231 1.24 -5.39 7.28
N CYS A 232 1.18 -5.63 5.97
CA CYS A 232 0.07 -6.32 5.32
C CYS A 232 0.42 -7.78 5.10
N GLY A 233 -0.53 -8.67 5.27
CA GLY A 233 -0.37 -10.09 5.04
C GLY A 233 -0.18 -10.42 3.56
N SER A 234 -0.31 -11.70 3.22
CA SER A 234 -0.23 -12.20 1.85
C SER A 234 -1.45 -13.05 1.51
N PHE A 235 -1.57 -13.40 0.23
CA PHE A 235 -2.57 -14.33 -0.27
C PHE A 235 -1.99 -15.72 -0.54
N LEU A 236 -0.93 -16.09 0.16
CA LEU A 236 -0.28 -17.39 0.07
C LEU A 236 -0.65 -18.29 1.25
N ASP A 237 -0.99 -19.53 0.95
CA ASP A 237 -1.00 -20.59 1.94
C ASP A 237 0.43 -20.92 2.37
N TRP A 238 0.58 -21.26 3.65
CA TRP A 238 1.89 -21.62 4.18
C TRP A 238 2.30 -23.02 3.70
N GLY A 239 3.53 -23.13 3.17
CA GLY A 239 4.09 -24.39 2.68
C GLY A 239 5.31 -24.17 1.80
N GLY A 240 5.82 -25.23 1.21
CA GLY A 240 6.88 -25.22 0.19
C GLY A 240 8.13 -24.44 0.59
N TYR A 241 8.40 -23.33 -0.10
CA TYR A 241 9.54 -22.47 0.19
C TYR A 241 9.49 -21.86 1.60
N ALA A 242 8.31 -21.42 2.03
CA ALA A 242 8.14 -20.82 3.34
C ALA A 242 8.45 -21.82 4.47
N GLU A 243 7.99 -23.06 4.32
CA GLU A 243 8.28 -24.14 5.25
C GLU A 243 9.79 -24.51 5.26
N ARG A 244 10.37 -24.72 4.08
CA ARG A 244 11.82 -24.99 3.94
C ARG A 244 12.68 -23.86 4.52
N GLY A 245 12.27 -22.61 4.31
CA GLY A 245 12.93 -21.42 4.83
C GLY A 245 12.70 -21.17 6.32
N GLN A 246 11.89 -22.00 6.98
CA GLN A 246 11.50 -21.83 8.40
C GLN A 246 10.89 -20.45 8.68
N PHE A 247 10.10 -19.94 7.71
CA PHE A 247 9.30 -18.73 7.93
C PHE A 247 8.12 -19.06 8.83
N GLN A 248 7.78 -18.14 9.70
CA GLN A 248 6.60 -18.29 10.55
C GLN A 248 5.34 -18.31 9.69
N MET A 249 4.37 -19.16 10.06
CA MET A 249 3.05 -19.16 9.47
C MET A 249 2.33 -17.86 9.87
N GLY A 250 2.00 -17.04 8.89
CA GLY A 250 1.20 -15.83 9.09
C GLY A 250 -0.27 -16.15 9.32
N ASN A 251 -0.98 -15.23 9.94
CA ASN A 251 -2.44 -15.30 9.99
C ASN A 251 -3.02 -14.77 8.67
N MET A 252 -3.92 -15.53 8.06
CA MET A 252 -4.66 -15.09 6.88
C MET A 252 -5.89 -14.28 7.31
N SER A 253 -5.76 -12.98 7.33
CA SER A 253 -6.85 -12.03 7.53
C SER A 253 -6.74 -10.89 6.52
N ILE A 254 -7.81 -10.11 6.40
CA ILE A 254 -7.84 -8.94 5.53
C ILE A 254 -7.74 -7.71 6.45
N PRO A 255 -6.53 -7.22 6.76
CA PRO A 255 -6.39 -6.02 7.54
C PRO A 255 -6.89 -4.83 6.72
N TYR A 256 -7.61 -3.94 7.37
CA TYR A 256 -8.05 -2.70 6.75
C TYR A 256 -7.89 -1.53 7.69
N VAL A 257 -7.88 -0.36 7.10
CA VAL A 257 -7.76 0.91 7.80
C VAL A 257 -9.03 1.71 7.58
N THR A 258 -9.53 2.37 8.60
CA THR A 258 -10.65 3.30 8.49
C THR A 258 -10.14 4.73 8.66
N LEU A 259 -10.37 5.56 7.66
CA LEU A 259 -10.18 7.00 7.74
C LEU A 259 -11.46 7.62 8.28
N ASP A 260 -11.40 8.23 9.45
CA ASP A 260 -12.57 8.85 10.08
C ASP A 260 -12.99 10.12 9.33
N ALA A 261 -14.28 10.29 9.10
CA ALA A 261 -14.79 11.43 8.33
C ALA A 261 -15.10 12.67 9.18
N LYS A 262 -15.11 12.55 10.51
CA LYS A 262 -15.49 13.62 11.45
C LYS A 262 -14.32 14.22 12.19
N ILE A 263 -13.36 13.37 12.54
CA ILE A 263 -12.12 13.77 13.23
C ILE A 263 -10.93 13.20 12.49
N LYS A 264 -9.78 13.87 12.56
CA LYS A 264 -8.57 13.34 11.93
C LYS A 264 -8.03 12.17 12.77
N ASP A 265 -8.53 10.97 12.49
CA ASP A 265 -8.08 9.71 13.11
C ASP A 265 -8.00 8.58 12.09
N VAL A 266 -7.05 7.67 12.34
CA VAL A 266 -6.79 6.48 11.53
C VAL A 266 -6.92 5.25 12.42
N ARG A 267 -7.91 4.40 12.16
CA ARG A 267 -8.13 3.16 12.89
C ARG A 267 -7.69 1.97 12.06
N ILE A 268 -6.94 1.05 12.66
CA ILE A 268 -6.49 -0.20 12.01
C ILE A 268 -7.27 -1.35 12.61
N THR A 269 -7.86 -2.19 11.75
CA THR A 269 -8.52 -3.44 12.10
C THR A 269 -7.73 -4.61 11.51
N ILE A 270 -7.43 -5.63 12.33
CA ILE A 270 -6.67 -6.84 11.96
C ILE A 270 -7.55 -8.07 12.11
#